data_d8698959d3f61f465e0382c946d1e877
#
_entry.id   d8698959d3f61f465e0382c946d1e877
#
_cell.length_a   1.000
_cell.length_b   1.000
_cell.length_c   1.000
_cell.angle_alpha   90.00
_cell.angle_beta   90.00
_cell.angle_gamma   90.00
#
_symmetry.space_group_name_H-M   'P 1'
#
loop_
_entity.id
_entity.type
_entity.pdbx_description
1 polymer ?
#
loop_
_entity_poly.entity_id
_entity_poly.type
_entity_poly.pdbx_seq_one_letter_code
_entity_poly.pdbx_strand_id
1 'polypeptide(L)'
;RIGNVSCGLKEAKVYLVNYQNIYGTAYGLDLWQHDFGDSSLENYVKNITMQELAQVVCLDQLAKEKEMELSEEENGKIAQAAEEYFASLTEDETAYMGVSESDIKEYYEHYALAQKVYHSLTKAVNEEVSDDEARVMEIMQIFISDESRANEIASRLAQGEDFATLANNYNELSSIQVNVSRDELPDAVEQIAFQME
;
A
#
# COMPACT_ATOMS: atom_id res chain seq x y z
N ARG A 1 11.44 -15.16 11.06
CA ARG A 1 12.54 -15.59 10.20
C ARG A 1 12.03 -15.72 8.76
N ILE A 2 12.71 -15.07 7.84
CA ILE A 2 12.44 -15.14 6.39
C ILE A 2 13.74 -15.59 5.73
N GLY A 3 13.70 -16.76 5.06
CA GLY A 3 14.92 -17.37 4.55
C GLY A 3 15.96 -17.61 5.65
N ASN A 4 17.16 -17.08 5.47
CA ASN A 4 18.28 -17.16 6.42
C ASN A 4 18.40 -15.91 7.31
N VAL A 5 17.58 -14.90 7.11
CA VAL A 5 17.58 -13.66 7.89
C VAL A 5 16.48 -13.71 8.97
N SER A 6 16.78 -13.17 10.14
CA SER A 6 15.84 -13.08 11.25
C SER A 6 16.05 -11.76 11.98
N CYS A 7 14.97 -11.08 12.33
CA CYS A 7 15.01 -9.97 13.28
C CYS A 7 15.01 -10.51 14.72
N GLY A 8 15.60 -9.76 15.62
CA GLY A 8 15.61 -10.05 17.05
C GLY A 8 14.35 -9.55 17.76
N LEU A 9 14.06 -10.13 18.94
CA LEU A 9 12.97 -9.61 19.78
C LEU A 9 13.22 -8.16 20.25
N LYS A 10 14.48 -7.79 20.46
CA LYS A 10 14.87 -6.43 20.84
C LYS A 10 14.47 -5.44 19.74
N GLU A 11 14.80 -5.75 18.48
CA GLU A 11 14.44 -4.94 17.32
C GLU A 11 12.91 -4.77 17.23
N ALA A 12 12.14 -5.86 17.36
CA ALA A 12 10.68 -5.77 17.39
C ALA A 12 10.15 -4.87 18.51
N LYS A 13 10.78 -4.87 19.67
CA LYS A 13 10.42 -3.99 20.79
C LYS A 13 10.71 -2.52 20.50
N VAL A 14 11.77 -2.21 19.75
CA VAL A 14 12.07 -0.83 19.32
C VAL A 14 10.93 -0.30 18.44
N TYR A 15 10.49 -1.06 17.45
CA TYR A 15 9.34 -0.69 16.63
C TYR A 15 8.06 -0.53 17.46
N LEU A 16 7.78 -1.43 18.40
CA LEU A 16 6.62 -1.33 19.29
C LEU A 16 6.64 -0.06 20.12
N VAL A 17 7.78 0.30 20.71
CA VAL A 17 7.94 1.53 21.51
C VAL A 17 7.78 2.76 20.64
N ASN A 18 8.33 2.78 19.42
CA ASN A 18 8.13 3.86 18.47
C ASN A 18 6.64 4.07 18.15
N TYR A 19 5.92 3.02 17.83
CA TYR A 19 4.47 3.11 17.57
C TYR A 19 3.71 3.55 18.82
N GLN A 20 4.07 3.05 20.00
CA GLN A 20 3.47 3.49 21.24
C GLN A 20 3.63 5.00 21.45
N ASN A 21 4.84 5.52 21.20
CA ASN A 21 5.14 6.93 21.38
C ASN A 21 4.42 7.80 20.33
N ILE A 22 4.36 7.36 19.07
CA ILE A 22 3.65 8.05 18.01
C ILE A 22 2.14 8.12 18.33
N TYR A 23 1.51 7.00 18.63
CA TYR A 23 0.07 6.98 18.93
C TYR A 23 -0.25 7.65 20.25
N GLY A 24 0.59 7.47 21.30
CA GLY A 24 0.41 8.13 22.59
C GLY A 24 0.51 9.67 22.47
N THR A 25 1.43 10.16 21.63
CA THR A 25 1.59 11.61 21.40
C THR A 25 0.46 12.18 20.55
N ALA A 26 0.03 11.44 19.51
CA ALA A 26 -0.99 11.92 18.57
C ALA A 26 -2.42 11.87 19.14
N TYR A 27 -2.74 10.85 19.94
CA TYR A 27 -4.11 10.53 20.33
C TYR A 27 -4.31 10.37 21.83
N GLY A 28 -3.25 10.43 22.62
CA GLY A 28 -3.28 10.23 24.07
C GLY A 28 -3.29 8.76 24.51
N LEU A 29 -3.01 8.54 25.80
CA LEU A 29 -2.87 7.19 26.37
C LEU A 29 -4.21 6.42 26.45
N ASP A 30 -5.33 7.13 26.49
CA ASP A 30 -6.67 6.52 26.59
C ASP A 30 -7.03 5.70 25.33
N LEU A 31 -6.36 5.97 24.19
CA LEU A 31 -6.55 5.21 22.95
C LEU A 31 -6.24 3.72 23.13
N TRP A 32 -5.26 3.39 23.98
CA TRP A 32 -4.87 1.99 24.24
C TRP A 32 -5.93 1.20 24.98
N GLN A 33 -6.82 1.87 25.69
CA GLN A 33 -7.93 1.28 26.43
C GLN A 33 -9.24 1.29 25.66
N HIS A 34 -9.25 1.93 24.47
CA HIS A 34 -10.45 2.02 23.66
C HIS A 34 -10.77 0.68 22.99
N ASP A 35 -12.04 0.32 23.06
CA ASP A 35 -12.57 -0.88 22.40
C ASP A 35 -12.91 -0.55 20.93
N PHE A 36 -12.18 -1.16 20.01
CA PHE A 36 -12.43 -1.05 18.57
C PHE A 36 -13.28 -2.21 18.02
N GLY A 37 -13.98 -2.95 18.88
CA GLY A 37 -14.75 -4.11 18.52
C GLY A 37 -13.88 -5.37 18.32
N ASP A 38 -13.83 -5.93 17.12
CA ASP A 38 -13.13 -7.19 16.83
C ASP A 38 -11.59 -7.10 16.89
N SER A 39 -11.02 -5.89 17.04
CA SER A 39 -9.58 -5.67 17.07
C SER A 39 -9.19 -4.67 18.16
N SER A 40 -8.15 -4.95 18.92
CA SER A 40 -7.52 -3.99 19.83
C SER A 40 -6.41 -3.23 19.13
N LEU A 41 -6.14 -1.98 19.57
CA LEU A 41 -5.00 -1.21 19.09
C LEU A 41 -3.68 -1.96 19.30
N GLU A 42 -3.56 -2.68 20.40
CA GLU A 42 -2.40 -3.52 20.68
C GLU A 42 -2.16 -4.57 19.59
N ASN A 43 -3.21 -5.30 19.18
CA ASN A 43 -3.11 -6.29 18.12
C ASN A 43 -2.81 -5.63 16.78
N TYR A 44 -3.40 -4.48 16.49
CA TYR A 44 -3.10 -3.71 15.29
C TYR A 44 -1.63 -3.31 15.24
N VAL A 45 -1.10 -2.70 16.32
CA VAL A 45 0.30 -2.27 16.39
C VAL A 45 1.27 -3.46 16.31
N LYS A 46 0.96 -4.59 16.93
CA LYS A 46 1.76 -5.83 16.78
C LYS A 46 1.78 -6.30 15.32
N ASN A 47 0.66 -6.27 14.64
CA ASN A 47 0.56 -6.71 13.25
C ASN A 47 1.34 -5.79 12.30
N ILE A 48 1.21 -4.46 12.40
CA ILE A 48 1.99 -3.54 11.57
C ILE A 48 3.49 -3.65 11.84
N THR A 49 3.90 -3.80 13.11
CA THR A 49 5.30 -4.06 13.48
C THR A 49 5.83 -5.32 12.81
N MET A 50 5.07 -6.41 12.85
CA MET A 50 5.50 -7.66 12.22
C MET A 50 5.59 -7.56 10.69
N GLN A 51 4.67 -6.81 10.05
CA GLN A 51 4.71 -6.56 8.62
C GLN A 51 5.93 -5.73 8.23
N GLU A 52 6.22 -4.66 8.96
CA GLU A 52 7.37 -3.79 8.69
C GLU A 52 8.69 -4.52 8.88
N LEU A 53 8.85 -5.27 9.97
CA LEU A 53 10.02 -6.10 10.19
C LEU A 53 10.20 -7.16 9.10
N ALA A 54 9.12 -7.79 8.65
CA ALA A 54 9.17 -8.74 7.55
C ALA A 54 9.64 -8.07 6.26
N GLN A 55 9.18 -6.86 5.98
CA GLN A 55 9.60 -6.07 4.82
C GLN A 55 11.08 -5.70 4.91
N VAL A 56 11.54 -5.18 6.06
CA VAL A 56 12.96 -4.87 6.27
C VAL A 56 13.83 -6.09 6.04
N VAL A 57 13.49 -7.23 6.65
CA VAL A 57 14.26 -8.49 6.50
C VAL A 57 14.31 -8.96 5.04
N CYS A 58 13.20 -8.84 4.29
CA CYS A 58 13.18 -9.19 2.87
C CYS A 58 14.07 -8.26 2.03
N LEU A 59 14.02 -6.95 2.31
CA LEU A 59 14.83 -5.97 1.58
C LEU A 59 16.30 -6.07 1.93
N ASP A 60 16.67 -6.36 3.18
CA ASP A 60 18.05 -6.64 3.59
C ASP A 60 18.63 -7.88 2.89
N GLN A 61 17.82 -8.93 2.73
CA GLN A 61 18.22 -10.08 1.94
C GLN A 61 18.47 -9.70 0.48
N LEU A 62 17.58 -8.90 -0.10
CA LEU A 62 17.71 -8.41 -1.48
C LEU A 62 18.92 -7.47 -1.64
N ALA A 63 19.22 -6.65 -0.63
CA ALA A 63 20.42 -5.82 -0.61
C ALA A 63 21.70 -6.67 -0.75
N LYS A 64 21.78 -7.77 0.01
CA LYS A 64 22.90 -8.70 -0.06
C LYS A 64 23.02 -9.37 -1.43
N GLU A 65 21.90 -9.77 -2.04
CA GLU A 65 21.88 -10.37 -3.38
C GLU A 65 22.31 -9.37 -4.47
N LYS A 66 22.03 -8.08 -4.26
CA LYS A 66 22.37 -6.99 -5.18
C LYS A 66 23.71 -6.30 -4.86
N GLU A 67 24.42 -6.78 -3.84
CA GLU A 67 25.67 -6.19 -3.36
C GLU A 67 25.51 -4.68 -3.04
N MET A 68 24.35 -4.29 -2.49
CA MET A 68 24.08 -2.92 -2.07
C MET A 68 24.55 -2.72 -0.63
N GLU A 69 25.30 -1.63 -0.42
CA GLU A 69 25.83 -1.25 0.87
C GLU A 69 25.52 0.22 1.18
N LEU A 70 25.56 0.57 2.45
CA LEU A 70 25.49 1.95 2.92
C LEU A 70 26.85 2.64 2.71
N SER A 71 26.84 3.88 2.26
CA SER A 71 28.06 4.70 2.15
C SER A 71 28.55 5.16 3.52
N GLU A 72 29.79 5.66 3.59
CA GLU A 72 30.33 6.26 4.82
C GLU A 72 29.48 7.45 5.32
N GLU A 73 28.99 8.29 4.41
CA GLU A 73 28.11 9.41 4.76
C GLU A 73 26.77 8.95 5.34
N GLU A 74 26.14 7.92 4.74
CA GLU A 74 24.91 7.32 5.26
C GLU A 74 25.13 6.71 6.63
N ASN A 75 26.21 5.95 6.81
CA ASN A 75 26.59 5.37 8.12
C ASN A 75 26.86 6.44 9.19
N GLY A 76 27.44 7.58 8.82
CA GLY A 76 27.63 8.71 9.72
C GLY A 76 26.30 9.33 10.18
N LYS A 77 25.35 9.52 9.27
CA LYS A 77 24.00 10.01 9.61
C LYS A 77 23.23 9.03 10.48
N ILE A 78 23.36 7.73 10.20
CA ILE A 78 22.73 6.66 10.99
C ILE A 78 23.28 6.65 12.42
N ALA A 79 24.59 6.75 12.59
CA ALA A 79 25.20 6.77 13.91
C ALA A 79 24.71 7.97 14.73
N GLN A 80 24.64 9.16 14.14
CA GLN A 80 24.10 10.35 14.80
C GLN A 80 22.63 10.17 15.18
N ALA A 81 21.79 9.69 14.25
CA ALA A 81 20.37 9.47 14.50
C ALA A 81 20.13 8.41 15.60
N ALA A 82 20.95 7.36 15.65
CA ALA A 82 20.88 6.32 16.68
C ALA A 82 21.26 6.87 18.06
N GLU A 83 22.29 7.70 18.16
CA GLU A 83 22.70 8.39 19.39
C GLU A 83 21.57 9.31 19.89
N GLU A 84 21.04 10.16 19.03
CA GLU A 84 19.95 11.09 19.36
C GLU A 84 18.70 10.35 19.83
N TYR A 85 18.32 9.26 19.13
CA TYR A 85 17.17 8.44 19.53
C TYR A 85 17.42 7.76 20.87
N PHE A 86 18.59 7.12 21.08
CA PHE A 86 18.91 6.45 22.33
C PHE A 86 18.91 7.42 23.50
N ALA A 87 19.43 8.62 23.31
CA ALA A 87 19.42 9.69 24.33
C ALA A 87 18.01 10.22 24.65
N SER A 88 17.05 10.05 23.74
CA SER A 88 15.65 10.48 23.96
C SER A 88 14.83 9.45 24.73
N LEU A 89 15.30 8.20 24.86
CA LEU A 89 14.59 7.14 25.54
C LEU A 89 14.60 7.33 27.06
N THR A 90 13.49 6.97 27.68
CA THR A 90 13.38 6.88 29.14
C THR A 90 14.10 5.62 29.68
N GLU A 91 14.39 5.61 30.98
CA GLU A 91 14.96 4.41 31.62
C GLU A 91 14.04 3.20 31.52
N ASP A 92 12.73 3.40 31.62
CA ASP A 92 11.71 2.33 31.50
C ASP A 92 11.68 1.75 30.09
N GLU A 93 11.72 2.59 29.06
CA GLU A 93 11.76 2.15 27.66
C GLU A 93 13.03 1.38 27.35
N THR A 94 14.16 1.89 27.80
CA THR A 94 15.47 1.22 27.62
C THR A 94 15.50 -0.14 28.33
N ALA A 95 14.99 -0.21 29.57
CA ALA A 95 14.88 -1.46 30.33
C ALA A 95 13.90 -2.46 29.67
N TYR A 96 12.77 -1.99 29.17
CA TYR A 96 11.80 -2.84 28.48
C TYR A 96 12.34 -3.41 27.17
N MET A 97 13.00 -2.61 26.36
CA MET A 97 13.59 -3.04 25.11
C MET A 97 14.83 -3.91 25.33
N GLY A 98 15.62 -3.62 26.36
CA GLY A 98 16.87 -4.26 26.67
C GLY A 98 17.94 -3.98 25.61
N VAL A 99 17.95 -2.78 25.05
CA VAL A 99 18.84 -2.34 23.97
C VAL A 99 19.97 -1.46 24.50
N SER A 100 21.08 -1.47 23.77
CA SER A 100 22.16 -0.49 23.84
C SER A 100 22.10 0.46 22.65
N GLU A 101 22.86 1.54 22.70
CA GLU A 101 23.04 2.45 21.55
C GLU A 101 23.53 1.70 20.30
N SER A 102 24.43 0.73 20.49
CA SER A 102 24.94 -0.11 19.40
C SER A 102 23.84 -0.98 18.77
N ASP A 103 22.88 -1.52 19.57
CA ASP A 103 21.73 -2.26 19.04
C ASP A 103 20.85 -1.32 18.20
N ILE A 104 20.59 -0.10 18.68
CA ILE A 104 19.78 0.90 17.93
C ILE A 104 20.45 1.26 16.60
N LYS A 105 21.78 1.47 16.61
CA LYS A 105 22.52 1.75 15.39
C LYS A 105 22.40 0.62 14.37
N GLU A 106 22.54 -0.64 14.78
CA GLU A 106 22.39 -1.81 13.92
C GLU A 106 20.99 -1.86 13.29
N TYR A 107 19.92 -1.59 14.07
CA TYR A 107 18.55 -1.58 13.56
C TYR A 107 18.29 -0.43 12.58
N TYR A 108 18.90 0.73 12.81
CA TYR A 108 18.85 1.86 11.89
C TYR A 108 19.62 1.57 10.59
N GLU A 109 20.71 0.83 10.65
CA GLU A 109 21.43 0.34 9.47
C GLU A 109 20.56 -0.60 8.62
N HIS A 110 19.88 -1.57 9.24
CA HIS A 110 18.94 -2.46 8.57
C HIS A 110 17.83 -1.66 7.88
N TYR A 111 17.20 -0.74 8.61
CA TYR A 111 16.11 0.07 8.06
C TYR A 111 16.57 0.98 6.91
N ALA A 112 17.71 1.65 7.07
CA ALA A 112 18.25 2.53 6.05
C ALA A 112 18.64 1.76 4.78
N LEU A 113 19.23 0.57 4.93
CA LEU A 113 19.55 -0.30 3.81
C LEU A 113 18.30 -0.79 3.09
N ALA A 114 17.27 -1.20 3.83
CA ALA A 114 15.98 -1.58 3.29
C ALA A 114 15.33 -0.44 2.50
N GLN A 115 15.34 0.80 3.03
CA GLN A 115 14.85 1.99 2.34
C GLN A 115 15.64 2.28 1.06
N LYS A 116 16.96 2.13 1.09
CA LYS A 116 17.82 2.32 -0.09
C LYS A 116 17.48 1.34 -1.20
N VAL A 117 17.27 0.06 -0.86
CA VAL A 117 16.82 -0.97 -1.81
C VAL A 117 15.44 -0.63 -2.37
N TYR A 118 14.49 -0.32 -1.50
CA TYR A 118 13.13 0.05 -1.92
C TYR A 118 13.16 1.22 -2.90
N HIS A 119 13.88 2.28 -2.57
CA HIS A 119 14.02 3.45 -3.45
C HIS A 119 14.67 3.11 -4.79
N SER A 120 15.68 2.22 -4.79
CA SER A 120 16.31 1.75 -6.03
C SER A 120 15.33 0.96 -6.92
N LEU A 121 14.44 0.16 -6.32
CA LEU A 121 13.44 -0.62 -7.05
C LEU A 121 12.32 0.26 -7.62
N THR A 122 11.94 1.29 -6.89
CA THR A 122 10.82 2.18 -7.27
C THR A 122 11.27 3.38 -8.11
N LYS A 123 12.56 3.65 -8.20
CA LYS A 123 13.10 4.81 -8.95
C LYS A 123 12.66 4.89 -10.42
N ALA A 124 12.40 3.74 -11.04
CA ALA A 124 11.95 3.66 -12.43
C ALA A 124 10.42 3.55 -12.56
N VAL A 125 9.71 3.52 -11.43
CA VAL A 125 8.25 3.55 -11.43
C VAL A 125 7.84 4.98 -11.74
N ASN A 126 7.19 5.18 -12.87
CA ASN A 126 6.62 6.47 -13.24
C ASN A 126 5.39 6.69 -12.35
N GLU A 127 5.48 7.62 -11.40
CA GLU A 127 4.34 8.01 -10.54
C GLU A 127 3.39 8.99 -11.27
N GLU A 128 3.78 9.48 -12.45
CA GLU A 128 2.89 10.28 -13.29
C GLU A 128 1.85 9.35 -13.91
N VAL A 129 0.65 9.44 -13.42
CA VAL A 129 -0.52 8.86 -14.10
C VAL A 129 -0.70 9.66 -15.38
N SER A 130 -0.67 8.99 -16.53
CA SER A 130 -0.90 9.65 -17.82
C SER A 130 -2.34 10.18 -17.88
N ASP A 131 -2.59 11.23 -18.68
CA ASP A 131 -3.94 11.75 -18.90
C ASP A 131 -4.90 10.65 -19.38
N ASP A 132 -4.38 9.65 -20.11
CA ASP A 132 -5.18 8.51 -20.59
C ASP A 132 -5.50 7.51 -19.46
N GLU A 133 -4.58 7.28 -18.53
CA GLU A 133 -4.83 6.44 -17.33
C GLU A 133 -5.76 7.13 -16.32
N ALA A 134 -5.68 8.45 -16.20
CA ALA A 134 -6.55 9.24 -15.32
C ALA A 134 -7.92 9.55 -15.97
N ARG A 135 -8.10 9.17 -17.24
CA ARG A 135 -9.32 9.50 -18.00
C ARG A 135 -10.53 8.80 -17.41
N VAL A 136 -11.53 9.61 -17.05
CA VAL A 136 -12.87 9.14 -16.69
C VAL A 136 -13.81 9.44 -17.86
N MET A 137 -14.56 8.44 -18.29
CA MET A 137 -15.52 8.58 -19.37
C MET A 137 -16.94 8.37 -18.85
N GLU A 138 -17.87 9.19 -19.33
CA GLU A 138 -19.29 8.90 -19.19
C GLU A 138 -19.74 8.09 -20.40
N ILE A 139 -20.19 6.86 -20.16
CA ILE A 139 -20.69 5.97 -21.21
C ILE A 139 -22.15 5.66 -21.00
N MET A 140 -22.84 5.39 -22.12
CA MET A 140 -24.18 4.81 -22.11
C MET A 140 -24.10 3.34 -22.46
N GLN A 141 -24.75 2.48 -21.68
CA GLN A 141 -24.68 1.03 -21.82
C GLN A 141 -26.05 0.37 -21.91
N ILE A 142 -26.08 -0.78 -22.60
CA ILE A 142 -27.21 -1.72 -22.58
C ILE A 142 -26.60 -3.09 -22.20
N PHE A 143 -26.96 -3.57 -21.02
CA PHE A 143 -26.61 -4.92 -20.57
C PHE A 143 -27.82 -5.83 -20.67
N ILE A 144 -27.66 -6.98 -21.30
CA ILE A 144 -28.69 -7.98 -21.50
C ILE A 144 -28.06 -9.35 -21.25
N SER A 145 -28.63 -10.14 -20.35
CA SER A 145 -28.11 -11.45 -19.96
C SER A 145 -28.43 -12.56 -20.97
N ASP A 146 -29.50 -12.39 -21.78
CA ASP A 146 -29.88 -13.35 -22.83
C ASP A 146 -29.22 -12.99 -24.17
N GLU A 147 -28.42 -13.91 -24.70
CA GLU A 147 -27.67 -13.70 -25.93
C GLU A 147 -28.57 -13.46 -27.17
N SER A 148 -29.71 -14.17 -27.28
CA SER A 148 -30.63 -14.02 -28.40
C SER A 148 -31.22 -12.64 -28.40
N ARG A 149 -31.62 -12.13 -27.25
CA ARG A 149 -32.16 -10.80 -27.06
C ARG A 149 -31.11 -9.70 -27.27
N ALA A 150 -29.87 -9.95 -26.83
CA ALA A 150 -28.77 -9.02 -27.09
C ALA A 150 -28.50 -8.87 -28.58
N ASN A 151 -28.53 -9.96 -29.34
CA ASN A 151 -28.38 -9.97 -30.81
C ASN A 151 -29.56 -9.25 -31.53
N GLU A 152 -30.79 -9.39 -31.01
CA GLU A 152 -31.96 -8.64 -31.53
C GLU A 152 -31.74 -7.12 -31.34
N ILE A 153 -31.37 -6.69 -30.16
CA ILE A 153 -31.12 -5.27 -29.84
C ILE A 153 -29.96 -4.72 -30.68
N ALA A 154 -28.88 -5.47 -30.85
CA ALA A 154 -27.76 -5.09 -31.73
C ALA A 154 -28.22 -4.91 -33.18
N SER A 155 -29.10 -5.76 -33.67
CA SER A 155 -29.68 -5.65 -35.00
C SER A 155 -30.54 -4.41 -35.18
N ARG A 156 -31.32 -4.03 -34.17
CA ARG A 156 -32.15 -2.82 -34.15
C ARG A 156 -31.31 -1.55 -34.13
N LEU A 157 -30.21 -1.56 -33.34
CA LEU A 157 -29.23 -0.47 -33.35
C LEU A 157 -28.60 -0.31 -34.75
N ALA A 158 -28.21 -1.43 -35.39
CA ALA A 158 -27.68 -1.40 -36.76
C ALA A 158 -28.68 -0.87 -37.80
N GLN A 159 -29.97 -0.94 -37.54
CA GLN A 159 -31.03 -0.38 -38.37
C GLN A 159 -31.32 1.10 -38.06
N GLY A 160 -30.60 1.69 -37.10
CA GLY A 160 -30.70 3.12 -36.78
C GLY A 160 -31.69 3.46 -35.67
N GLU A 161 -32.15 2.46 -34.90
CA GLU A 161 -32.94 2.79 -33.70
C GLU A 161 -32.09 3.53 -32.68
N ASP A 162 -32.74 4.44 -31.96
CA ASP A 162 -32.10 5.29 -30.98
C ASP A 162 -31.59 4.50 -29.79
N PHE A 163 -30.27 4.64 -29.49
CA PHE A 163 -29.59 3.92 -28.41
C PHE A 163 -30.24 4.20 -27.05
N ALA A 164 -30.50 5.46 -26.73
CA ALA A 164 -31.09 5.83 -25.45
C ALA A 164 -32.48 5.23 -25.24
N THR A 165 -33.28 5.17 -26.30
CA THR A 165 -34.61 4.53 -26.27
C THR A 165 -34.47 3.04 -25.98
N LEU A 166 -33.57 2.35 -26.68
CA LEU A 166 -33.33 0.93 -26.45
C LEU A 166 -32.73 0.66 -25.04
N ALA A 167 -31.80 1.49 -24.60
CA ALA A 167 -31.25 1.39 -23.28
C ALA A 167 -32.29 1.52 -22.16
N ASN A 168 -33.18 2.52 -22.26
CA ASN A 168 -34.25 2.71 -21.28
C ASN A 168 -35.26 1.56 -21.24
N ASN A 169 -35.46 0.87 -22.36
CA ASN A 169 -36.46 -0.19 -22.45
C ASN A 169 -35.91 -1.59 -22.14
N TYR A 170 -34.63 -1.82 -22.37
CA TYR A 170 -34.06 -3.18 -22.38
C TYR A 170 -32.86 -3.37 -21.48
N ASN A 171 -32.24 -2.32 -20.92
CA ASN A 171 -31.12 -2.47 -20.00
C ASN A 171 -31.57 -3.19 -18.72
N GLU A 172 -30.85 -4.23 -18.34
CA GLU A 172 -31.10 -5.03 -17.12
C GLU A 172 -30.36 -4.51 -15.89
N LEU A 173 -29.42 -3.55 -16.06
CA LEU A 173 -28.73 -2.90 -14.95
C LEU A 173 -29.53 -1.70 -14.41
N SER A 174 -29.18 -1.26 -13.21
CA SER A 174 -29.83 -0.15 -12.51
C SER A 174 -29.61 1.21 -13.17
N SER A 175 -28.57 1.36 -13.98
CA SER A 175 -28.24 2.60 -14.69
C SER A 175 -27.84 2.32 -16.13
N ILE A 176 -28.30 3.19 -17.02
CA ILE A 176 -27.91 3.21 -18.45
C ILE A 176 -26.73 4.15 -18.69
N GLN A 177 -26.45 5.08 -17.77
CA GLN A 177 -25.31 6.01 -17.80
C GLN A 177 -24.42 5.75 -16.62
N VAL A 178 -23.12 5.57 -16.87
CA VAL A 178 -22.12 5.31 -15.86
C VAL A 178 -20.82 6.05 -16.18
N ASN A 179 -20.17 6.54 -15.16
CA ASN A 179 -18.81 7.02 -15.27
C ASN A 179 -17.88 5.83 -15.04
N VAL A 180 -16.91 5.65 -15.91
CA VAL A 180 -15.95 4.55 -15.86
C VAL A 180 -14.52 5.08 -15.96
N SER A 181 -13.66 4.54 -15.13
CA SER A 181 -12.21 4.72 -15.16
C SER A 181 -11.55 3.52 -15.82
N ARG A 182 -10.24 3.59 -16.07
CA ARG A 182 -9.47 2.42 -16.51
C ARG A 182 -9.58 1.31 -15.46
N ASP A 183 -9.48 0.07 -15.92
CA ASP A 183 -9.55 -1.17 -15.13
C ASP A 183 -10.90 -1.44 -14.43
N GLU A 184 -11.96 -0.67 -14.72
CA GLU A 184 -13.32 -0.88 -14.17
C GLU A 184 -14.21 -1.75 -15.07
N LEU A 185 -13.87 -1.88 -16.34
CA LEU A 185 -14.59 -2.69 -17.31
C LEU A 185 -13.82 -3.96 -17.69
N PRO A 186 -14.50 -5.02 -18.15
CA PRO A 186 -13.79 -6.14 -18.78
C PRO A 186 -12.93 -5.66 -19.96
N ASP A 187 -11.71 -6.18 -20.11
CA ASP A 187 -10.70 -5.73 -21.09
C ASP A 187 -11.24 -5.49 -22.49
N ALA A 188 -12.07 -6.42 -22.99
CA ALA A 188 -12.65 -6.33 -24.34
C ALA A 188 -13.64 -5.15 -24.47
N VAL A 189 -14.35 -4.79 -23.41
CA VAL A 189 -15.28 -3.67 -23.38
C VAL A 189 -14.55 -2.36 -23.19
N GLU A 190 -13.54 -2.35 -22.31
CA GLU A 190 -12.71 -1.20 -22.03
C GLU A 190 -11.98 -0.69 -23.28
N GLN A 191 -11.35 -1.61 -24.03
CA GLN A 191 -10.65 -1.26 -25.26
C GLN A 191 -11.56 -0.55 -26.26
N ILE A 192 -12.83 -0.95 -26.34
CA ILE A 192 -13.79 -0.31 -27.25
C ILE A 192 -14.26 1.02 -26.65
N ALA A 193 -14.65 1.03 -25.38
CA ALA A 193 -15.20 2.23 -24.72
C ALA A 193 -14.24 3.41 -24.79
N PHE A 194 -12.96 3.19 -24.46
CA PHE A 194 -11.94 4.25 -24.46
C PHE A 194 -11.44 4.66 -25.86
N GLN A 195 -11.88 3.99 -26.92
CA GLN A 195 -11.65 4.38 -28.32
C GLN A 195 -12.83 5.18 -28.92
N MET A 196 -13.97 5.23 -28.24
CA MET A 196 -15.11 6.06 -28.63
C MET A 196 -14.83 7.54 -28.38
N GLU A 197 -15.26 8.42 -29.29
CA GLU A 197 -15.17 9.88 -29.15
C GLU A 197 -16.39 10.46 -28.44
#